data_85903bf083ef022c436f47d6f5ebd285
#
_entry.id   85903bf083ef022c436f47d6f5ebd285
#
_cell.length_a   1.000
_cell.length_b   1.000
_cell.length_c   1.000
_cell.angle_alpha   90.00
_cell.angle_beta   90.00
_cell.angle_gamma   90.00
#
_symmetry.space_group_name_H-M   'P 1'
#
loop_
_entity.id
_entity.type
_entity.pdbx_description
1 polymer ?
#
loop_
_entity_poly.entity_id
_entity_poly.type
_entity_poly.pdbx_seq_one_letter_code
_entity_poly.pdbx_strand_id
1 'polypeptide(L)'
;MPRVAQSAPVLIIEDDPDLRDALRELLSGEGYHVTTAADGREGLARMEAPPRPGVILLDLMLPRMDGFEFRVRQLEDPELAGIPVIVFSGGGDVKQKVARLGVVASLMKPLDFEALLDCVARCLPPN
;
A
#
# COMPACT_ATOMS: atom_id res chain seq x y z
N MET A 1 11.66 -20.82 8.89
CA MET A 1 12.39 -19.74 9.56
C MET A 1 11.64 -18.43 9.42
N PRO A 2 11.13 -17.97 10.48
CA PRO A 2 10.41 -16.71 10.41
C PRO A 2 11.40 -15.56 10.21
N ARG A 3 11.12 -14.77 9.25
CA ARG A 3 11.89 -13.58 8.95
C ARG A 3 11.10 -12.32 9.23
N VAL A 4 9.83 -12.53 9.45
CA VAL A 4 8.89 -11.43 9.46
C VAL A 4 8.97 -10.58 10.71
N ALA A 5 9.52 -11.13 11.79
CA ALA A 5 9.60 -10.37 13.03
C ALA A 5 10.44 -9.11 12.91
N GLN A 6 11.37 -9.08 11.95
CA GLN A 6 12.19 -7.91 11.71
C GLN A 6 11.69 -7.05 10.55
N SER A 7 10.68 -7.53 9.84
CA SER A 7 10.18 -6.82 8.67
C SER A 7 9.16 -5.78 9.10
N ALA A 8 9.24 -4.61 8.47
CA ALA A 8 8.20 -3.62 8.62
C ALA A 8 6.90 -4.15 8.01
N PRO A 9 5.75 -3.73 8.50
CA PRO A 9 4.48 -4.24 7.97
C PRO A 9 4.17 -3.70 6.58
N VAL A 10 3.28 -4.40 5.89
CA VAL A 10 2.63 -3.92 4.68
C VAL A 10 1.34 -3.23 5.11
N LEU A 11 1.15 -1.99 4.70
CA LEU A 11 -0.10 -1.27 4.97
C LEU A 11 -0.97 -1.33 3.73
N ILE A 12 -2.18 -1.85 3.87
CA ILE A 12 -3.16 -1.92 2.79
C ILE A 12 -4.23 -0.85 3.03
N ILE A 13 -4.41 0.04 2.08
CA ILE A 13 -5.45 1.08 2.16
C ILE A 13 -6.45 0.82 1.04
N GLU A 14 -7.59 0.24 1.40
CA GLU A 14 -8.61 -0.20 0.47
C GLU A 14 -9.97 -0.17 1.16
N ASP A 15 -10.96 0.46 0.55
CA ASP A 15 -12.29 0.58 1.14
C ASP A 15 -13.18 -0.65 0.93
N ASP A 16 -12.94 -1.43 -0.11
CA ASP A 16 -13.70 -2.67 -0.33
C ASP A 16 -13.23 -3.73 0.66
N PRO A 17 -14.11 -4.15 1.60
CA PRO A 17 -13.69 -5.11 2.62
C PRO A 17 -13.32 -6.47 2.05
N ASP A 18 -13.93 -6.90 0.97
CA ASP A 18 -13.62 -8.20 0.38
C ASP A 18 -12.23 -8.20 -0.24
N LEU A 19 -11.89 -7.16 -0.99
CA LEU A 19 -10.54 -7.05 -1.56
C LEU A 19 -9.51 -6.85 -0.47
N ARG A 20 -9.81 -6.00 0.50
CA ARG A 20 -8.91 -5.75 1.62
C ARG A 20 -8.58 -7.03 2.36
N ASP A 21 -9.61 -7.85 2.67
CA ASP A 21 -9.41 -9.12 3.36
C ASP A 21 -8.63 -10.12 2.51
N ALA A 22 -8.92 -10.18 1.20
CA ALA A 22 -8.20 -11.08 0.30
C ALA A 22 -6.72 -10.72 0.23
N LEU A 23 -6.40 -9.42 0.15
CA LEU A 23 -5.01 -8.97 0.13
C LEU A 23 -4.31 -9.25 1.45
N ARG A 24 -5.01 -9.05 2.56
CA ARG A 24 -4.45 -9.35 3.88
C ARG A 24 -4.11 -10.83 4.00
N GLU A 25 -5.01 -11.71 3.59
CA GLU A 25 -4.76 -13.14 3.63
C GLU A 25 -3.61 -13.55 2.72
N LEU A 26 -3.57 -12.99 1.52
CA LEU A 26 -2.52 -13.28 0.57
C LEU A 26 -1.14 -12.94 1.14
N LEU A 27 -0.99 -11.73 1.65
CA LEU A 27 0.29 -11.27 2.14
C LEU A 27 0.68 -11.92 3.46
N SER A 28 -0.29 -12.15 4.33
CA SER A 28 -0.03 -12.87 5.58
C SER A 28 0.43 -14.30 5.29
N GLY A 29 -0.15 -14.92 4.26
CA GLY A 29 0.26 -16.27 3.84
C GLY A 29 1.69 -16.32 3.33
N GLU A 30 2.21 -15.21 2.83
CA GLU A 30 3.60 -15.09 2.38
C GLU A 30 4.56 -14.70 3.50
N GLY A 31 4.06 -14.55 4.71
CA GLY A 31 4.88 -14.26 5.87
C GLY A 31 5.00 -12.79 6.23
N TYR A 32 4.29 -11.90 5.56
CA TYR A 32 4.33 -10.48 5.88
C TYR A 32 3.41 -10.15 7.06
N HIS A 33 3.82 -9.19 7.86
CA HIS A 33 2.92 -8.54 8.78
C HIS A 33 2.08 -7.54 8.00
N VAL A 34 0.78 -7.51 8.26
CA VAL A 34 -0.13 -6.69 7.49
C VAL A 34 -0.97 -5.83 8.42
N THR A 35 -1.05 -4.54 8.11
CA THR A 35 -2.04 -3.67 8.72
C THR A 35 -2.95 -3.15 7.62
N THR A 36 -4.16 -2.78 7.98
CA THR A 36 -5.16 -2.36 7.01
C THR A 36 -5.80 -1.05 7.41
N ALA A 37 -6.28 -0.34 6.41
CA ALA A 37 -7.04 0.89 6.59
C ALA A 37 -8.13 0.93 5.53
N ALA A 38 -9.28 1.47 5.90
CA ALA A 38 -10.43 1.53 4.99
C ALA A 38 -10.46 2.83 4.19
N ASP A 39 -9.70 3.83 4.56
CA ASP A 39 -9.61 5.10 3.84
C ASP A 39 -8.26 5.77 4.11
N GLY A 40 -8.04 6.90 3.45
CA GLY A 40 -6.78 7.62 3.56
C GLY A 40 -6.50 8.19 4.95
N ARG A 41 -7.55 8.60 5.68
CA ARG A 41 -7.36 9.12 7.04
C ARG A 41 -6.88 8.04 7.99
N GLU A 42 -7.52 6.88 7.92
CA GLU A 42 -7.09 5.75 8.72
C GLU A 42 -5.68 5.32 8.33
N GLY A 43 -5.37 5.37 7.02
CA GLY A 43 -4.04 5.06 6.52
C GLY A 43 -2.98 5.97 7.12
N LEU A 44 -3.22 7.28 7.16
CA LEU A 44 -2.29 8.21 7.77
C LEU A 44 -2.10 7.92 9.25
N ALA A 45 -3.17 7.60 9.96
CA ALA A 45 -3.09 7.26 11.38
C ALA A 45 -2.24 6.00 11.60
N ARG A 46 -2.41 5.01 10.74
CA ARG A 46 -1.62 3.78 10.81
C ARG A 46 -0.13 4.05 10.59
N MET A 47 0.19 4.99 9.71
CA MET A 47 1.58 5.32 9.41
C MET A 47 2.29 6.01 10.57
N GLU A 48 1.55 6.75 11.38
CA GLU A 48 2.13 7.47 12.50
C GLU A 48 2.48 6.56 13.68
N ALA A 49 1.78 5.43 13.80
CA ALA A 49 2.01 4.50 14.90
C ALA A 49 3.10 3.50 14.54
N PRO A 50 4.14 3.35 15.38
CA PRO A 50 5.14 2.32 15.11
C PRO A 50 4.58 0.92 15.35
N PRO A 51 5.04 -0.09 14.62
CA PRO A 51 6.08 0.01 13.58
C PRO A 51 5.50 0.60 12.29
N ARG A 52 6.24 1.52 11.69
CA ARG A 52 5.84 2.14 10.45
C ARG A 52 5.92 1.14 9.29
N PRO A 53 5.04 1.27 8.28
CA PRO A 53 5.06 0.32 7.17
C PRO A 53 6.33 0.45 6.34
N GLY A 54 6.74 -0.66 5.75
CA GLY A 54 7.84 -0.70 4.81
C GLY A 54 7.38 -0.55 3.37
N VAL A 55 6.10 -0.74 3.11
CA VAL A 55 5.48 -0.53 1.81
C VAL A 55 3.98 -0.29 2.02
N ILE A 56 3.40 0.53 1.16
CA ILE A 56 1.97 0.86 1.21
C ILE A 56 1.32 0.38 -0.08
N LEU A 57 0.22 -0.36 0.05
CA LEU A 57 -0.66 -0.69 -1.07
C LEU A 57 -1.85 0.26 -1.01
N LEU A 58 -2.01 1.08 -2.02
CA LEU A 58 -2.93 2.21 -1.98
C LEU A 58 -3.90 2.18 -3.15
N ASP A 59 -5.18 2.05 -2.85
CA ASP A 59 -6.23 2.26 -3.83
C ASP A 59 -6.37 3.77 -4.06
N LEU A 60 -6.36 4.19 -5.31
CA LEU A 60 -6.49 5.61 -5.63
C LEU A 60 -7.92 6.12 -5.48
N MET A 61 -8.91 5.23 -5.56
CA MET A 61 -10.33 5.61 -5.51
C MET A 61 -10.92 5.30 -4.13
N LEU A 62 -10.59 6.15 -3.17
CA LEU A 62 -11.04 5.98 -1.78
C LEU A 62 -12.08 7.03 -1.41
N PRO A 63 -12.98 6.71 -0.47
CA PRO A 63 -13.89 7.72 0.07
C PRO A 63 -13.14 8.67 1.01
N ARG A 64 -13.72 9.82 1.26
CA ARG A 64 -13.24 10.86 2.18
C ARG A 64 -11.92 11.48 1.74
N MET A 65 -10.83 10.74 1.83
CA MET A 65 -9.52 11.18 1.37
C MET A 65 -9.05 10.17 0.33
N ASP A 66 -9.00 10.57 -0.94
CA ASP A 66 -8.59 9.66 -2.01
C ASP A 66 -7.09 9.41 -1.97
N GLY A 67 -6.64 8.47 -2.81
CA GLY A 67 -5.24 8.07 -2.82
C GLY A 67 -4.29 9.18 -3.22
N PHE A 68 -4.72 10.10 -4.07
CA PHE A 68 -3.88 11.24 -4.46
C PHE A 68 -3.64 12.15 -3.27
N GLU A 69 -4.68 12.50 -2.54
CA GLU A 69 -4.56 13.34 -1.35
C GLU A 69 -3.73 12.65 -0.28
N PHE A 70 -3.93 11.36 -0.08
CA PHE A 70 -3.12 10.59 0.84
C PHE A 70 -1.64 10.70 0.50
N ARG A 71 -1.30 10.53 -0.78
CA ARG A 71 0.11 10.59 -1.21
C ARG A 71 0.71 11.98 -0.97
N VAL A 72 -0.07 13.04 -1.24
CA VAL A 72 0.39 14.39 -0.98
C VAL A 72 0.71 14.56 0.51
N ARG A 73 -0.18 14.11 1.38
CA ARG A 73 0.03 14.19 2.83
C ARG A 73 1.25 13.41 3.27
N GLN A 74 1.43 12.22 2.70
CA GLN A 74 2.60 11.40 3.00
C GLN A 74 3.88 12.14 2.65
N LEU A 75 3.92 12.75 1.47
CA LEU A 75 5.12 13.41 0.98
C LEU A 75 5.47 14.68 1.77
N GLU A 76 4.49 15.26 2.47
CA GLU A 76 4.74 16.44 3.31
C GLU A 76 5.49 16.09 4.59
N ASP A 77 5.50 14.83 4.99
CA ASP A 77 6.18 14.39 6.21
C ASP A 77 7.49 13.71 5.84
N PRO A 78 8.65 14.31 6.17
CA PRO A 78 9.93 13.72 5.79
C PRO A 78 10.16 12.31 6.34
N GLU A 79 9.56 11.98 7.45
CA GLU A 79 9.71 10.64 8.02
C GLU A 79 8.91 9.59 7.27
N LEU A 80 7.86 10.01 6.56
CA LEU A 80 6.97 9.11 5.84
C LEU A 80 7.22 9.13 4.34
N ALA A 81 7.81 10.18 3.83
CA ALA A 81 7.95 10.39 2.38
C ALA A 81 8.74 9.30 1.66
N GLY A 82 9.67 8.67 2.36
CA GLY A 82 10.50 7.62 1.77
C GLY A 82 9.87 6.24 1.70
N ILE A 83 8.69 6.05 2.28
CA ILE A 83 8.04 4.74 2.26
C ILE A 83 7.50 4.49 0.84
N PRO A 84 7.91 3.37 0.19
CA PRO A 84 7.44 3.10 -1.16
C PRO A 84 5.95 2.81 -1.21
N VAL A 85 5.30 3.29 -2.27
CA VAL A 85 3.87 3.13 -2.48
C VAL A 85 3.61 2.41 -3.79
N ILE A 86 2.79 1.37 -3.72
CA ILE A 86 2.27 0.66 -4.88
C ILE A 86 0.80 1.05 -4.98
N VAL A 87 0.40 1.66 -6.10
CA VAL A 87 -0.99 2.08 -6.27
C VAL A 87 -1.75 1.09 -7.15
N PHE A 88 -3.05 1.00 -6.93
CA PHE A 88 -3.93 0.25 -7.83
C PHE A 88 -5.24 0.98 -8.03
N SER A 89 -5.82 0.81 -9.21
CA SER A 89 -7.09 1.44 -9.55
C SER A 89 -7.73 0.75 -10.74
N GLY A 90 -9.02 1.02 -10.93
CA GLY A 90 -9.76 0.50 -12.06
C GLY A 90 -9.90 1.47 -13.23
N GLY A 91 -9.33 2.65 -13.16
CA GLY A 91 -9.54 3.70 -14.15
C GLY A 91 -8.43 3.83 -15.17
N GLY A 92 -8.78 4.16 -16.41
CA GLY A 92 -7.84 4.26 -17.51
C GLY A 92 -6.98 5.52 -17.55
N ASP A 93 -7.49 6.65 -17.03
CA ASP A 93 -6.78 7.92 -17.09
C ASP A 93 -5.75 8.10 -15.98
N VAL A 94 -5.58 7.09 -15.17
CA VAL A 94 -4.78 7.18 -13.95
C VAL A 94 -3.29 7.21 -14.24
N LYS A 95 -2.84 6.64 -15.37
CA LYS A 95 -1.41 6.52 -15.65
C LYS A 95 -0.67 7.84 -15.63
N GLN A 96 -1.23 8.88 -16.25
CA GLN A 96 -0.57 10.17 -16.27
C GLN A 96 -0.53 10.83 -14.92
N LYS A 97 -1.61 10.68 -14.15
CA LYS A 97 -1.68 11.22 -12.80
C LYS A 97 -0.73 10.48 -11.86
N VAL A 98 -0.67 9.16 -12.00
CA VAL A 98 0.20 8.32 -11.19
C VAL A 98 1.67 8.66 -11.41
N ALA A 99 2.05 8.99 -12.64
CA ALA A 99 3.44 9.34 -12.95
C ALA A 99 3.95 10.52 -12.13
N ARG A 100 3.04 11.40 -11.70
CA ARG A 100 3.40 12.57 -10.89
C ARG A 100 3.52 12.26 -9.41
N LEU A 101 3.08 11.08 -8.98
CA LEU A 101 3.06 10.73 -7.57
C LEU A 101 4.36 10.12 -7.06
N GLY A 102 5.27 9.75 -7.97
CA GLY A 102 6.54 9.16 -7.57
C GLY A 102 6.38 7.79 -6.92
N VAL A 103 5.33 7.05 -7.27
CA VAL A 103 5.12 5.71 -6.74
C VAL A 103 6.02 4.70 -7.43
N VAL A 104 6.30 3.59 -6.75
CA VAL A 104 7.22 2.59 -7.30
C VAL A 104 6.57 1.65 -8.30
N ALA A 105 5.25 1.49 -8.24
CA ALA A 105 4.53 0.65 -9.18
C ALA A 105 3.06 1.03 -9.20
N SER A 106 2.41 0.77 -10.32
CA SER A 106 0.95 0.92 -10.42
C SER A 106 0.37 -0.32 -11.07
N LEU A 107 -0.73 -0.80 -10.51
CA LEU A 107 -1.40 -2.01 -10.96
C LEU A 107 -2.85 -1.68 -11.29
N MET A 108 -3.40 -2.32 -12.32
CA MET A 108 -4.80 -2.15 -12.69
C MET A 108 -5.66 -3.22 -12.04
N LYS A 109 -6.88 -2.84 -11.68
CA LYS A 109 -7.88 -3.81 -11.24
C LYS A 109 -8.53 -4.46 -12.48
N PRO A 110 -8.86 -5.74 -12.44
CA PRO A 110 -8.66 -6.68 -11.33
C PRO A 110 -7.18 -7.01 -11.15
N LEU A 111 -6.77 -7.14 -9.88
CA LEU A 111 -5.36 -7.28 -9.56
C LEU A 111 -4.83 -8.67 -9.90
N ASP A 112 -3.64 -8.71 -10.48
CA ASP A 112 -2.86 -9.92 -10.63
C ASP A 112 -2.05 -10.09 -9.35
N PHE A 113 -2.42 -11.10 -8.54
CA PHE A 113 -1.81 -11.29 -7.23
C PHE A 113 -0.33 -11.66 -7.32
N GLU A 114 0.08 -12.37 -8.38
CA GLU A 114 1.50 -12.66 -8.56
C GLU A 114 2.31 -11.39 -8.82
N ALA A 115 1.79 -10.52 -9.68
CA ALA A 115 2.43 -9.24 -9.95
C ALA A 115 2.50 -8.38 -8.68
N LEU A 116 1.45 -8.40 -7.88
CA LEU A 116 1.43 -7.68 -6.62
C LEU A 116 2.48 -8.20 -5.66
N LEU A 117 2.57 -9.51 -5.51
CA LEU A 117 3.57 -10.12 -4.64
C LEU A 117 4.99 -9.78 -5.08
N ASP A 118 5.25 -9.78 -6.38
CA ASP A 118 6.55 -9.39 -6.90
C ASP A 118 6.89 -7.94 -6.56
N CYS A 119 5.92 -7.04 -6.70
CA CYS A 119 6.13 -5.63 -6.34
C CYS A 119 6.42 -5.46 -4.85
N VAL A 120 5.67 -6.15 -4.01
CA VAL A 120 5.88 -6.08 -2.56
C VAL A 120 7.26 -6.63 -2.20
N ALA A 121 7.65 -7.74 -2.82
CA ALA A 121 8.94 -8.36 -2.53
C ALA A 121 10.12 -7.45 -2.90
N ARG A 122 9.97 -6.64 -3.94
CA ARG A 122 11.01 -5.68 -4.32
C ARG A 122 11.13 -4.54 -3.31
N CYS A 123 10.01 -4.12 -2.73
CA CYS A 123 10.00 -3.04 -1.74
C CYS A 123 10.38 -3.51 -0.36
N LEU A 124 10.01 -4.74 -0.03
CA LEU A 124 10.16 -5.30 1.30
C LEU A 124 10.66 -6.74 1.17
N PRO A 125 11.95 -6.90 0.84
CA PRO A 125 12.46 -8.25 0.58
C PRO A 125 12.45 -9.12 1.82
N PRO A 126 12.25 -10.42 1.65
CA PRO A 126 12.33 -11.34 2.77
C PRO A 126 13.73 -11.37 3.38
N ASN A 127 13.77 -11.55 4.68
CA ASN A 127 15.04 -11.66 5.40
C ASN A 127 15.69 -13.02 5.20
#